data_ed1a46c09f6f17bfe4d720028bf0a32e
#
_entry.id   ed1a46c09f6f17bfe4d720028bf0a32e
#
_cell.length_a   1.000
_cell.length_b   1.000
_cell.length_c   1.000
_cell.angle_alpha   90.00
_cell.angle_beta   90.00
_cell.angle_gamma   90.00
#
_symmetry.space_group_name_H-M   'P 1'
#
loop_
_entity.id
_entity.type
_entity.pdbx_description
1 polymer ?
#
loop_
_entity_poly.entity_id
_entity_poly.type
_entity_poly.pdbx_seq_one_letter_code
_entity_poly.pdbx_strand_id
1 'polypeptide(L)'
;GSGLTAAMQGVTTAYYLVHSMQAGADFHQRDLVAARNFVEAAQAAGVQRIIYLGGLAHHAAALSEHLRSRYETGDVLRGGSIPVTEFRAGVIVGSGSISFEMIRYLTERVPVMITPRWVYTRAQPISISDMLGYLTAALEVPESIGRIIEIGGAEVVTYGEMMTTYAEVRGLKRWMVPVPVLTPRLSSYWVNLVTPIPASIARPLIEGLRSENTVQDPVARQIFPAIQPSGYRQAVEDALAALQASQVETAWSDALCSSQGKLPPVTLTNREGMILETRQRRVSASPAQVYRAFTSLGGQRGWLYMNWAWRLRGFFDKLIGGVGLRRGRRDPHELRVGEALDFWRVEAVEPDRLLRLRAEMKVPGQAWLQFQVDPVEDGQCLLTQVAFFAPKGLLGWLYWYALYPLHRPIFSGMIDRLVASVAQG
;
A
#
# COMPACT_ATOMS: atom_id res chain seq x y z
N GLY A 1 -19.28 20.33 -12.65
CA GLY A 1 -20.30 19.67 -13.46
C GLY A 1 -19.85 19.26 -14.85
N SER A 2 -19.55 20.22 -15.76
CA SER A 2 -19.36 19.95 -17.20
C SER A 2 -18.26 18.91 -17.55
N GLY A 3 -17.13 18.94 -16.85
CA GLY A 3 -16.04 17.97 -17.09
C GLY A 3 -16.40 16.54 -16.73
N LEU A 4 -17.17 16.33 -15.64
CA LEU A 4 -17.59 14.99 -15.21
C LEU A 4 -18.61 14.39 -16.19
N THR A 5 -19.59 15.18 -16.65
CA THR A 5 -20.56 14.74 -17.65
C THR A 5 -19.87 14.38 -18.97
N ALA A 6 -18.90 15.17 -19.42
CA ALA A 6 -18.14 14.88 -20.63
C ALA A 6 -17.33 13.58 -20.51
N ALA A 7 -16.72 13.32 -19.34
CA ALA A 7 -15.99 12.09 -19.09
C ALA A 7 -16.87 10.83 -19.05
N MET A 8 -18.18 10.97 -18.81
CA MET A 8 -19.14 9.88 -18.77
C MET A 8 -19.86 9.63 -20.10
N GLN A 9 -19.60 10.39 -21.15
CA GLN A 9 -20.23 10.19 -22.46
C GLN A 9 -19.90 8.79 -23.02
N GLY A 10 -20.94 8.04 -23.41
CA GLY A 10 -20.82 6.68 -23.93
C GLY A 10 -20.56 5.59 -22.87
N VAL A 11 -20.53 5.96 -21.59
CA VAL A 11 -20.37 5.01 -20.47
C VAL A 11 -21.72 4.37 -20.14
N THR A 12 -21.79 3.05 -20.12
CA THR A 12 -22.99 2.30 -19.73
C THR A 12 -23.03 2.00 -18.23
N THR A 13 -21.89 1.68 -17.62
CA THR A 13 -21.77 1.37 -16.19
C THR A 13 -20.64 2.20 -15.57
N ALA A 14 -20.90 2.85 -14.44
CA ALA A 14 -19.92 3.65 -13.73
C ALA A 14 -19.69 3.13 -12.31
N TYR A 15 -18.41 3.05 -11.90
CA TYR A 15 -18.04 2.77 -10.51
C TYR A 15 -17.93 4.06 -9.71
N TYR A 16 -18.54 4.08 -8.52
CA TYR A 16 -18.34 5.13 -7.54
C TYR A 16 -17.51 4.60 -6.38
N LEU A 17 -16.22 4.94 -6.37
CA LEU A 17 -15.24 4.49 -5.36
C LEU A 17 -14.58 5.67 -4.62
N VAL A 18 -15.19 6.86 -4.68
CA VAL A 18 -14.64 8.09 -4.11
C VAL A 18 -14.99 8.20 -2.63
N HIS A 19 -14.03 8.67 -1.84
CA HIS A 19 -14.25 9.09 -0.45
C HIS A 19 -13.29 10.21 -0.05
N SER A 20 -13.70 11.08 0.87
CA SER A 20 -12.97 12.30 1.26
C SER A 20 -12.40 12.25 2.67
N MET A 21 -12.22 11.08 3.29
CA MET A 21 -11.79 10.92 4.69
C MET A 21 -10.47 11.64 5.01
N GLN A 22 -9.62 11.86 4.02
CA GLN A 22 -8.36 12.60 4.17
C GLN A 22 -8.54 14.13 4.13
N ALA A 23 -9.71 14.63 3.79
CA ALA A 23 -9.98 16.05 3.59
C ALA A 23 -10.26 16.86 4.88
N GLY A 24 -10.10 16.25 6.06
CA GLY A 24 -10.33 16.90 7.36
C GLY A 24 -11.75 16.78 7.90
N ALA A 25 -12.18 17.65 8.81
CA ALA A 25 -13.44 17.53 9.54
C ALA A 25 -14.71 17.56 8.67
N ASP A 26 -14.63 18.17 7.47
CA ASP A 26 -15.81 18.34 6.59
C ASP A 26 -15.96 17.20 5.56
N PHE A 27 -15.28 16.06 5.74
CA PHE A 27 -15.30 14.98 4.77
C PHE A 27 -16.71 14.45 4.45
N HIS A 28 -17.59 14.39 5.45
CA HIS A 28 -18.95 13.92 5.31
C HIS A 28 -19.74 14.77 4.30
N GLN A 29 -19.72 16.10 4.45
CA GLN A 29 -20.42 17.01 3.52
C GLN A 29 -19.82 16.92 2.10
N ARG A 30 -18.51 16.78 2.00
CA ARG A 30 -17.83 16.64 0.71
C ARG A 30 -18.21 15.34 -0.01
N ASP A 31 -18.31 14.23 0.73
CA ASP A 31 -18.76 12.95 0.18
C ASP A 31 -20.17 13.05 -0.39
N LEU A 32 -21.11 13.69 0.33
CA LEU A 32 -22.48 13.88 -0.13
C LEU A 32 -22.58 14.78 -1.37
N VAL A 33 -21.80 15.87 -1.40
CA VAL A 33 -21.74 16.77 -2.58
C VAL A 33 -21.16 16.06 -3.77
N ALA A 34 -20.07 15.28 -3.58
CA ALA A 34 -19.46 14.51 -4.64
C ALA A 34 -20.42 13.45 -5.21
N ALA A 35 -21.17 12.76 -4.35
CA ALA A 35 -22.16 11.77 -4.78
C ALA A 35 -23.29 12.40 -5.59
N ARG A 36 -23.84 13.55 -5.14
CA ARG A 36 -24.89 14.30 -5.89
C ARG A 36 -24.36 14.70 -7.28
N ASN A 37 -23.20 15.35 -7.34
CA ASN A 37 -22.61 15.75 -8.60
C ASN A 37 -22.35 14.56 -9.55
N PHE A 38 -21.99 13.40 -8.99
CA PHE A 38 -21.77 12.18 -9.76
C PHE A 38 -23.08 11.66 -10.34
N VAL A 39 -24.15 11.57 -9.54
CA VAL A 39 -25.49 11.12 -9.99
C VAL A 39 -26.02 12.05 -11.08
N GLU A 40 -25.96 13.37 -10.87
CA GLU A 40 -26.40 14.36 -11.86
C GLU A 40 -25.64 14.23 -13.19
N ALA A 41 -24.32 14.06 -13.12
CA ALA A 41 -23.50 13.89 -14.32
C ALA A 41 -23.76 12.54 -15.00
N ALA A 42 -23.94 11.46 -14.25
CA ALA A 42 -24.26 10.14 -14.77
C ALA A 42 -25.62 10.11 -15.47
N GLN A 43 -26.64 10.76 -14.88
CA GLN A 43 -27.96 10.89 -15.48
C GLN A 43 -27.92 11.70 -16.78
N ALA A 44 -27.22 12.84 -16.77
CA ALA A 44 -27.06 13.70 -17.96
C ALA A 44 -26.29 13.00 -19.09
N ALA A 45 -25.37 12.08 -18.78
CA ALA A 45 -24.60 11.31 -19.75
C ALA A 45 -25.29 10.00 -20.22
N GLY A 46 -26.43 9.62 -19.62
CA GLY A 46 -27.17 8.41 -19.98
C GLY A 46 -26.56 7.12 -19.43
N VAL A 47 -25.81 7.17 -18.33
CA VAL A 47 -25.29 5.99 -17.61
C VAL A 47 -26.47 5.13 -17.15
N GLN A 48 -26.39 3.82 -17.38
CA GLN A 48 -27.49 2.89 -17.12
C GLN A 48 -27.37 2.18 -15.76
N ARG A 49 -26.18 2.17 -15.16
CA ARG A 49 -25.89 1.48 -13.90
C ARG A 49 -24.76 2.14 -13.13
N ILE A 50 -24.90 2.21 -11.81
CA ILE A 50 -23.83 2.60 -10.89
C ILE A 50 -23.48 1.39 -10.01
N ILE A 51 -22.17 1.14 -9.79
CA ILE A 51 -21.66 0.16 -8.83
C ILE A 51 -20.94 0.94 -7.73
N TYR A 52 -21.35 0.74 -6.48
CA TYR A 52 -20.82 1.44 -5.30
C TYR A 52 -20.26 0.46 -4.29
N LEU A 53 -19.11 0.77 -3.70
CA LEU A 53 -18.54 0.05 -2.58
C LEU A 53 -18.69 0.88 -1.30
N GLY A 54 -19.60 0.49 -0.45
CA GLY A 54 -19.88 1.09 0.86
C GLY A 54 -19.25 0.31 2.01
N GLY A 55 -19.51 0.77 3.25
CA GLY A 55 -19.08 0.10 4.47
C GLY A 55 -20.16 -0.83 5.03
N LEU A 56 -19.75 -1.91 5.68
CA LEU A 56 -20.63 -2.85 6.38
C LEU A 56 -20.68 -2.50 7.86
N ALA A 57 -21.85 -2.26 8.41
CA ALA A 57 -22.09 -2.14 9.85
C ALA A 57 -23.56 -2.38 10.15
N HIS A 58 -23.83 -2.87 11.37
CA HIS A 58 -25.18 -3.06 11.91
C HIS A 58 -25.42 -2.04 13.01
N HIS A 59 -26.62 -1.66 13.32
CA HIS A 59 -27.00 -0.65 14.31
C HIS A 59 -26.78 0.82 13.90
N ALA A 60 -27.71 1.34 13.11
CA ALA A 60 -27.74 2.73 12.62
C ALA A 60 -27.55 3.80 13.75
N ALA A 61 -28.00 3.52 14.97
CA ALA A 61 -27.90 4.45 16.10
C ALA A 61 -26.48 4.60 16.69
N ALA A 62 -25.54 3.70 16.36
CA ALA A 62 -24.16 3.67 16.90
C ALA A 62 -23.08 3.80 15.82
N LEU A 63 -23.47 4.20 14.59
CA LEU A 63 -22.50 4.34 13.49
C LEU A 63 -21.48 5.44 13.79
N SER A 64 -20.20 5.14 13.55
CA SER A 64 -19.18 6.18 13.48
C SER A 64 -19.50 7.17 12.35
N GLU A 65 -18.98 8.39 12.45
CA GLU A 65 -19.17 9.42 11.42
C GLU A 65 -18.75 8.94 10.04
N HIS A 66 -17.66 8.16 9.96
CA HIS A 66 -17.19 7.53 8.74
C HIS A 66 -18.21 6.56 8.14
N LEU A 67 -18.73 5.62 8.92
CA LEU A 67 -19.72 4.65 8.45
C LEU A 67 -21.04 5.33 8.07
N ARG A 68 -21.46 6.35 8.83
CA ARG A 68 -22.63 7.16 8.49
C ARG A 68 -22.47 7.83 7.12
N SER A 69 -21.30 8.47 6.86
CA SER A 69 -21.01 9.07 5.56
C SER A 69 -21.13 8.05 4.42
N ARG A 70 -20.64 6.80 4.62
CA ARG A 70 -20.78 5.74 3.62
C ARG A 70 -22.23 5.36 3.34
N TYR A 71 -23.05 5.22 4.37
CA TYR A 71 -24.47 4.88 4.22
C TYR A 71 -25.23 6.02 3.52
N GLU A 72 -25.07 7.25 3.96
CA GLU A 72 -25.73 8.41 3.35
C GLU A 72 -25.24 8.65 1.90
N THR A 73 -23.99 8.38 1.59
CA THR A 73 -23.49 8.37 0.21
C THR A 73 -24.25 7.35 -0.64
N GLY A 74 -24.44 6.12 -0.13
CA GLY A 74 -25.26 5.10 -0.78
C GLY A 74 -26.71 5.55 -1.00
N ASP A 75 -27.31 6.21 0.02
CA ASP A 75 -28.68 6.76 -0.08
C ASP A 75 -28.78 7.83 -1.17
N VAL A 76 -27.81 8.74 -1.25
CA VAL A 76 -27.74 9.78 -2.29
C VAL A 76 -27.61 9.14 -3.69
N LEU A 77 -26.76 8.14 -3.85
CA LEU A 77 -26.57 7.46 -5.13
C LEU A 77 -27.87 6.74 -5.57
N ARG A 78 -28.55 6.04 -4.65
CA ARG A 78 -29.80 5.33 -4.92
C ARG A 78 -31.01 6.26 -5.09
N GLY A 79 -30.94 7.50 -4.57
CA GLY A 79 -31.98 8.50 -4.73
C GLY A 79 -32.16 9.03 -6.15
N GLY A 80 -31.22 8.69 -7.06
CA GLY A 80 -31.33 9.02 -8.49
C GLY A 80 -32.19 8.01 -9.27
N SER A 81 -32.33 8.24 -10.58
CA SER A 81 -33.09 7.33 -11.49
C SER A 81 -32.26 6.13 -11.97
N ILE A 82 -30.94 6.12 -11.76
CA ILE A 82 -30.04 5.06 -12.21
C ILE A 82 -30.01 3.95 -11.16
N PRO A 83 -30.20 2.67 -11.52
CA PRO A 83 -30.10 1.57 -10.58
C PRO A 83 -28.67 1.43 -10.04
N VAL A 84 -28.54 1.27 -8.71
CA VAL A 84 -27.25 1.17 -8.00
C VAL A 84 -27.07 -0.22 -7.42
N THR A 85 -26.00 -0.90 -7.79
CA THR A 85 -25.51 -2.07 -7.06
C THR A 85 -24.60 -1.58 -5.96
N GLU A 86 -25.00 -1.71 -4.70
CA GLU A 86 -24.21 -1.32 -3.55
C GLU A 86 -23.65 -2.55 -2.85
N PHE A 87 -22.32 -2.73 -2.92
CA PHE A 87 -21.63 -3.68 -2.06
C PHE A 87 -21.29 -3.04 -0.72
N ARG A 88 -21.57 -3.75 0.36
CA ARG A 88 -21.17 -3.37 1.72
C ARG A 88 -20.13 -4.34 2.24
N ALA A 89 -18.93 -3.86 2.45
CA ALA A 89 -17.80 -4.62 2.98
C ALA A 89 -17.33 -4.06 4.33
N GLY A 90 -16.85 -4.95 5.19
CA GLY A 90 -16.15 -4.59 6.41
C GLY A 90 -14.68 -4.25 6.16
N VAL A 91 -13.77 -4.93 6.88
CA VAL A 91 -12.33 -4.76 6.71
C VAL A 91 -11.87 -5.43 5.41
N ILE A 92 -11.31 -4.65 4.50
CA ILE A 92 -10.67 -5.18 3.28
C ILE A 92 -9.21 -5.47 3.62
N VAL A 93 -8.79 -6.72 3.38
CA VAL A 93 -7.43 -7.21 3.61
C VAL A 93 -6.68 -7.19 2.29
N GLY A 94 -5.71 -6.31 2.19
CA GLY A 94 -4.90 -6.17 1.00
C GLY A 94 -3.85 -5.10 1.17
N SER A 95 -2.84 -5.18 0.33
CA SER A 95 -1.78 -4.19 0.26
C SER A 95 -2.40 -2.81 -0.01
N GLY A 96 -2.04 -1.81 0.80
CA GLY A 96 -2.56 -0.44 0.67
C GLY A 96 -3.92 -0.15 1.31
N SER A 97 -4.65 -1.14 1.82
CA SER A 97 -5.84 -0.92 2.64
C SER A 97 -5.48 -0.31 3.99
N ILE A 98 -6.03 0.85 4.33
CA ILE A 98 -5.68 1.55 5.55
C ILE A 98 -6.04 0.76 6.82
N SER A 99 -7.13 0.00 6.81
CA SER A 99 -7.54 -0.85 7.94
C SER A 99 -6.56 -2.01 8.13
N PHE A 100 -6.13 -2.66 7.07
CA PHE A 100 -5.14 -3.72 7.11
C PHE A 100 -3.75 -3.18 7.50
N GLU A 101 -3.37 -2.02 6.96
CA GLU A 101 -2.14 -1.34 7.32
C GLU A 101 -2.07 -1.01 8.82
N MET A 102 -3.18 -0.58 9.43
CA MET A 102 -3.24 -0.33 10.87
C MET A 102 -2.95 -1.60 11.67
N ILE A 103 -3.60 -2.73 11.34
CA ILE A 103 -3.34 -4.03 11.96
C ILE A 103 -1.88 -4.42 11.81
N ARG A 104 -1.36 -4.30 10.60
CA ARG A 104 0.02 -4.61 10.27
C ARG A 104 1.01 -3.79 11.08
N TYR A 105 0.89 -2.45 11.08
CA TYR A 105 1.81 -1.59 11.82
C TYR A 105 1.77 -1.83 13.32
N LEU A 106 0.59 -1.99 13.90
CA LEU A 106 0.45 -2.32 15.31
C LEU A 106 1.15 -3.64 15.63
N THR A 107 0.90 -4.67 14.83
CA THR A 107 1.48 -6.00 15.07
C THR A 107 2.99 -6.03 14.82
N GLU A 108 3.50 -5.32 13.81
CA GLU A 108 4.94 -5.27 13.52
C GLU A 108 5.73 -4.51 14.58
N ARG A 109 5.19 -3.40 15.09
CA ARG A 109 5.94 -2.47 15.95
C ARG A 109 5.78 -2.70 17.44
N VAL A 110 4.67 -3.29 17.86
CA VAL A 110 4.33 -3.40 19.29
C VAL A 110 4.41 -4.86 19.75
N PRO A 111 5.51 -5.27 20.44
CA PRO A 111 5.65 -6.63 20.96
C PRO A 111 4.63 -6.97 22.04
N VAL A 112 4.28 -6.00 22.89
CA VAL A 112 3.26 -6.10 23.94
C VAL A 112 2.16 -5.11 23.63
N MET A 113 1.00 -5.62 23.20
CA MET A 113 -0.14 -4.79 22.78
C MET A 113 -1.13 -4.62 23.92
N ILE A 114 -1.42 -3.38 24.26
CA ILE A 114 -2.54 -3.05 25.17
C ILE A 114 -3.82 -3.10 24.35
N THR A 115 -4.72 -4.03 24.68
CA THR A 115 -5.91 -4.31 23.89
C THR A 115 -7.19 -3.80 24.60
N PRO A 116 -7.78 -2.69 24.12
CA PRO A 116 -9.08 -2.22 24.61
C PRO A 116 -10.21 -3.14 24.12
N ARG A 117 -11.43 -2.97 24.71
CA ARG A 117 -12.58 -3.85 24.41
C ARG A 117 -12.92 -3.99 22.93
N TRP A 118 -12.74 -2.95 22.12
CA TRP A 118 -13.04 -3.01 20.69
C TRP A 118 -12.18 -4.02 19.91
N VAL A 119 -11.01 -4.41 20.44
CA VAL A 119 -10.16 -5.45 19.83
C VAL A 119 -10.87 -6.82 19.79
N TYR A 120 -11.87 -7.01 20.64
CA TYR A 120 -12.67 -8.25 20.69
C TYR A 120 -13.99 -8.14 19.92
N THR A 121 -14.23 -7.01 19.19
CA THR A 121 -15.37 -6.87 18.30
C THR A 121 -15.22 -7.81 17.10
N ARG A 122 -16.31 -8.42 16.68
CA ARG A 122 -16.35 -9.35 15.55
C ARG A 122 -16.38 -8.60 14.24
N ALA A 123 -15.61 -9.10 13.29
CA ALA A 123 -15.55 -8.60 11.93
C ALA A 123 -15.49 -9.79 10.95
N GLN A 124 -15.92 -9.58 9.72
CA GLN A 124 -15.79 -10.54 8.64
C GLN A 124 -14.92 -9.93 7.54
N PRO A 125 -13.57 -9.97 7.71
CA PRO A 125 -12.65 -9.38 6.76
C PRO A 125 -12.73 -10.10 5.40
N ILE A 126 -12.61 -9.34 4.31
CA ILE A 126 -12.60 -9.85 2.95
C ILE A 126 -11.26 -9.53 2.27
N SER A 127 -10.70 -10.45 1.49
CA SER A 127 -9.50 -10.17 0.70
C SER A 127 -9.78 -9.13 -0.38
N ILE A 128 -8.76 -8.35 -0.76
CA ILE A 128 -8.87 -7.40 -1.88
C ILE A 128 -9.21 -8.11 -3.18
N SER A 129 -8.66 -9.29 -3.44
CA SER A 129 -8.94 -10.08 -4.63
C SER A 129 -10.40 -10.54 -4.70
N ASP A 130 -10.95 -11.04 -3.58
CA ASP A 130 -12.37 -11.44 -3.52
C ASP A 130 -13.30 -10.24 -3.72
N MET A 131 -12.97 -9.11 -3.07
CA MET A 131 -13.73 -7.87 -3.23
C MET A 131 -13.73 -7.37 -4.68
N LEU A 132 -12.56 -7.39 -5.33
CA LEU A 132 -12.46 -7.06 -6.76
C LEU A 132 -13.22 -8.07 -7.63
N GLY A 133 -13.22 -9.35 -7.26
CA GLY A 133 -14.03 -10.39 -7.91
C GLY A 133 -15.52 -10.03 -7.91
N TYR A 134 -16.07 -9.61 -6.76
CA TYR A 134 -17.46 -9.15 -6.68
C TYR A 134 -17.73 -7.91 -7.53
N LEU A 135 -16.85 -6.91 -7.49
CA LEU A 135 -17.01 -5.69 -8.29
C LEU A 135 -16.99 -5.99 -9.80
N THR A 136 -16.07 -6.88 -10.23
CA THR A 136 -15.95 -7.28 -11.64
C THR A 136 -17.14 -8.12 -12.08
N ALA A 137 -17.51 -9.16 -11.31
CA ALA A 137 -18.64 -10.03 -11.61
C ALA A 137 -19.98 -9.27 -11.68
N ALA A 138 -20.10 -8.17 -10.93
CA ALA A 138 -21.29 -7.34 -10.99
C ALA A 138 -21.57 -6.79 -12.41
N LEU A 139 -20.58 -6.64 -13.26
CA LEU A 139 -20.81 -6.20 -14.65
C LEU A 139 -21.63 -7.22 -15.45
N GLU A 140 -21.47 -8.51 -15.14
CA GLU A 140 -22.01 -9.63 -15.91
C GLU A 140 -23.25 -10.28 -15.24
N VAL A 141 -23.53 -9.97 -13.96
CA VAL A 141 -24.62 -10.56 -13.18
C VAL A 141 -25.79 -9.57 -13.03
N PRO A 142 -26.84 -9.67 -13.87
CA PRO A 142 -27.97 -8.74 -13.83
C PRO A 142 -28.78 -8.78 -12.52
N GLU A 143 -28.78 -9.91 -11.81
CA GLU A 143 -29.48 -10.11 -10.54
C GLU A 143 -28.95 -9.20 -9.43
N SER A 144 -27.75 -8.64 -9.61
CA SER A 144 -27.15 -7.68 -8.68
C SER A 144 -27.60 -6.23 -8.92
N ILE A 145 -28.30 -5.95 -10.03
CA ILE A 145 -28.71 -4.58 -10.38
C ILE A 145 -29.74 -4.06 -9.37
N GLY A 146 -29.50 -2.85 -8.85
CA GLY A 146 -30.41 -2.19 -7.91
C GLY A 146 -30.44 -2.81 -6.50
N ARG A 147 -29.47 -3.67 -6.16
CA ARG A 147 -29.43 -4.36 -4.85
C ARG A 147 -28.34 -3.82 -3.95
N ILE A 148 -28.61 -3.91 -2.64
CA ILE A 148 -27.62 -3.79 -1.58
C ILE A 148 -27.17 -5.21 -1.24
N ILE A 149 -25.85 -5.47 -1.28
CA ILE A 149 -25.28 -6.79 -1.15
C ILE A 149 -24.14 -6.72 -0.13
N GLU A 150 -24.32 -7.41 1.00
CA GLU A 150 -23.27 -7.53 2.00
C GLU A 150 -22.25 -8.58 1.58
N ILE A 151 -20.96 -8.22 1.62
CA ILE A 151 -19.86 -9.11 1.24
C ILE A 151 -18.83 -9.21 2.38
N GLY A 152 -18.28 -10.40 2.57
CA GLY A 152 -17.28 -10.71 3.59
C GLY A 152 -16.50 -11.97 3.21
N GLY A 153 -15.39 -12.20 3.89
CA GLY A 153 -14.58 -13.40 3.73
C GLY A 153 -15.26 -14.66 4.26
N ALA A 154 -14.54 -15.78 4.21
CA ALA A 154 -15.09 -17.08 4.60
C ALA A 154 -15.45 -17.17 6.09
N GLU A 155 -14.77 -16.44 6.95
CA GLU A 155 -14.84 -16.58 8.41
C GLU A 155 -15.05 -15.25 9.14
N VAL A 156 -15.63 -15.34 10.33
CA VAL A 156 -15.80 -14.20 11.23
C VAL A 156 -14.72 -14.31 12.31
N VAL A 157 -13.96 -13.24 12.49
CA VAL A 157 -12.84 -13.15 13.44
C VAL A 157 -12.94 -11.85 14.23
N THR A 158 -12.28 -11.78 15.38
CA THR A 158 -12.08 -10.53 16.12
C THR A 158 -10.84 -9.77 15.61
N TYR A 159 -10.74 -8.47 15.89
CA TYR A 159 -9.51 -7.72 15.55
C TYR A 159 -8.28 -8.28 16.28
N GLY A 160 -8.46 -8.83 17.50
CA GLY A 160 -7.40 -9.54 18.23
C GLY A 160 -6.91 -10.77 17.48
N GLU A 161 -7.83 -11.61 17.02
CA GLU A 161 -7.49 -12.78 16.19
C GLU A 161 -6.85 -12.36 14.87
N MET A 162 -7.29 -11.27 14.26
CA MET A 162 -6.64 -10.72 13.06
C MET A 162 -5.17 -10.34 13.33
N MET A 163 -4.88 -9.67 14.45
CA MET A 163 -3.51 -9.31 14.85
C MET A 163 -2.68 -10.56 15.18
N THR A 164 -3.27 -11.56 15.84
CA THR A 164 -2.59 -12.81 16.19
C THR A 164 -2.25 -13.62 14.93
N THR A 165 -3.21 -13.80 14.03
CA THR A 165 -3.00 -14.51 12.75
C THR A 165 -1.93 -13.81 11.91
N TYR A 166 -1.97 -12.46 11.84
CA TYR A 166 -0.92 -11.71 11.17
C TYR A 166 0.46 -11.97 11.80
N ALA A 167 0.55 -11.94 13.13
CA ALA A 167 1.80 -12.21 13.85
C ALA A 167 2.34 -13.62 13.56
N GLU A 168 1.48 -14.62 13.55
CA GLU A 168 1.83 -16.01 13.22
C GLU A 168 2.39 -16.13 11.80
N VAL A 169 1.70 -15.59 10.79
CA VAL A 169 2.16 -15.61 9.38
C VAL A 169 3.53 -14.93 9.25
N ARG A 170 3.76 -13.85 10.01
CA ARG A 170 5.06 -13.15 10.03
C ARG A 170 6.11 -13.81 10.92
N GLY A 171 5.76 -14.85 11.70
CA GLY A 171 6.64 -15.48 12.66
C GLY A 171 7.07 -14.53 13.80
N LEU A 172 6.13 -13.68 14.25
CA LEU A 172 6.33 -12.71 15.33
C LEU A 172 5.62 -13.19 16.60
N LYS A 173 6.32 -13.12 17.75
CA LYS A 173 5.70 -13.38 19.05
C LYS A 173 5.08 -12.09 19.59
N ARG A 174 3.77 -12.11 19.91
CA ARG A 174 3.03 -10.96 20.41
C ARG A 174 2.24 -11.32 21.65
N TRP A 175 2.23 -10.43 22.62
CA TRP A 175 1.44 -10.55 23.84
C TRP A 175 0.35 -9.49 23.83
N MET A 176 -0.87 -9.93 24.09
CA MET A 176 -2.02 -9.03 24.24
C MET A 176 -2.39 -8.90 25.71
N VAL A 177 -2.41 -7.66 26.20
CA VAL A 177 -2.79 -7.35 27.58
C VAL A 177 -4.14 -6.63 27.54
N PRO A 178 -5.24 -7.30 27.92
CA PRO A 178 -6.55 -6.68 27.90
C PRO A 178 -6.65 -5.58 28.98
N VAL A 179 -7.22 -4.44 28.59
CA VAL A 179 -7.51 -3.35 29.53
C VAL A 179 -8.98 -2.97 29.46
N PRO A 180 -9.63 -2.72 30.62
CA PRO A 180 -11.07 -2.50 30.66
C PRO A 180 -11.52 -1.18 30.04
N VAL A 181 -10.65 -0.17 30.01
CA VAL A 181 -11.00 1.17 29.56
C VAL A 181 -9.85 1.83 28.78
N LEU A 182 -10.00 1.93 27.46
CA LEU A 182 -9.31 2.94 26.65
C LEU A 182 -10.34 3.61 25.76
N THR A 183 -10.42 4.95 25.88
CA THR A 183 -11.31 5.72 25.02
C THR A 183 -10.81 5.68 23.57
N PRO A 184 -11.67 5.75 22.55
CA PRO A 184 -11.24 5.81 21.13
C PRO A 184 -10.24 6.94 20.87
N ARG A 185 -10.40 8.07 21.60
CA ARG A 185 -9.50 9.22 21.50
C ARG A 185 -8.07 8.86 21.98
N LEU A 186 -7.95 8.20 23.13
CA LEU A 186 -6.64 7.77 23.63
C LEU A 186 -6.02 6.69 22.74
N SER A 187 -6.83 5.74 22.27
CA SER A 187 -6.39 4.73 21.30
C SER A 187 -5.89 5.34 19.99
N SER A 188 -6.55 6.41 19.48
CA SER A 188 -6.12 7.06 18.23
C SER A 188 -4.78 7.79 18.38
N TYR A 189 -4.50 8.39 19.52
CA TYR A 189 -3.18 8.99 19.80
C TYR A 189 -2.09 7.91 19.89
N TRP A 190 -2.38 6.78 20.52
CA TRP A 190 -1.46 5.65 20.57
C TRP A 190 -1.17 5.09 19.17
N VAL A 191 -2.20 4.90 18.36
CA VAL A 191 -2.03 4.44 16.97
C VAL A 191 -1.19 5.45 16.18
N ASN A 192 -1.43 6.75 16.30
CA ASN A 192 -0.63 7.78 15.64
C ASN A 192 0.84 7.77 16.09
N LEU A 193 1.12 7.44 17.36
CA LEU A 193 2.49 7.35 17.88
C LEU A 193 3.24 6.15 17.30
N VAL A 194 2.58 4.99 17.17
CA VAL A 194 3.21 3.73 16.77
C VAL A 194 3.05 3.40 15.28
N THR A 195 2.19 4.10 14.57
CA THR A 195 1.95 3.91 13.14
C THR A 195 2.14 5.23 12.37
N PRO A 196 2.38 5.22 11.06
CA PRO A 196 2.42 6.43 10.25
C PRO A 196 1.02 6.97 9.91
N ILE A 197 -0.05 6.40 10.50
CA ILE A 197 -1.43 6.81 10.24
C ILE A 197 -1.76 8.01 11.14
N PRO A 198 -2.08 9.18 10.57
CA PRO A 198 -2.45 10.36 11.35
C PRO A 198 -3.66 10.10 12.26
N ALA A 199 -3.67 10.69 13.45
CA ALA A 199 -4.77 10.52 14.41
C ALA A 199 -6.14 10.95 13.84
N SER A 200 -6.17 11.92 12.92
CA SER A 200 -7.36 12.35 12.20
C SER A 200 -8.01 11.25 11.35
N ILE A 201 -7.21 10.32 10.83
CA ILE A 201 -7.67 9.17 10.05
C ILE A 201 -7.90 7.96 10.97
N ALA A 202 -6.98 7.72 11.92
CA ALA A 202 -7.08 6.59 12.84
C ALA A 202 -8.34 6.66 13.72
N ARG A 203 -8.76 7.87 14.15
CA ARG A 203 -9.89 8.03 15.05
C ARG A 203 -11.23 7.57 14.45
N PRO A 204 -11.66 8.03 13.27
CA PRO A 204 -12.91 7.55 12.65
C PRO A 204 -12.91 6.04 12.41
N LEU A 205 -11.73 5.47 12.05
CA LEU A 205 -11.57 4.04 11.88
C LEU A 205 -11.76 3.29 13.18
N ILE A 206 -11.05 3.69 14.26
CA ILE A 206 -11.17 3.05 15.58
C ILE A 206 -12.60 3.17 16.14
N GLU A 207 -13.27 4.30 15.91
CA GLU A 207 -14.68 4.45 16.27
C GLU A 207 -15.55 3.44 15.51
N GLY A 208 -15.27 3.19 14.24
CA GLY A 208 -15.94 2.17 13.42
C GLY A 208 -15.70 0.73 13.89
N LEU A 209 -14.51 0.45 14.47
CA LEU A 209 -14.18 -0.89 14.99
C LEU A 209 -15.00 -1.31 16.22
N ARG A 210 -15.74 -0.40 16.84
CA ARG A 210 -16.63 -0.71 17.98
C ARG A 210 -17.92 -1.39 17.57
N SER A 211 -18.30 -1.30 16.30
CA SER A 211 -19.48 -1.94 15.73
C SER A 211 -19.09 -3.26 15.06
N GLU A 212 -19.92 -4.27 15.22
CA GLU A 212 -19.73 -5.53 14.49
C GLU A 212 -19.88 -5.32 12.98
N ASN A 213 -18.96 -5.92 12.22
CA ASN A 213 -18.89 -5.83 10.76
C ASN A 213 -18.96 -7.24 10.17
N THR A 214 -20.10 -7.93 10.40
CA THR A 214 -20.33 -9.30 9.91
C THR A 214 -21.46 -9.32 8.91
N VAL A 215 -21.38 -10.17 7.90
CA VAL A 215 -22.47 -10.36 6.92
C VAL A 215 -23.66 -10.96 7.62
N GLN A 216 -24.83 -10.32 7.51
CA GLN A 216 -26.10 -10.81 8.05
C GLN A 216 -26.97 -11.41 6.94
N ASP A 217 -26.91 -10.84 5.74
CA ASP A 217 -27.65 -11.34 4.59
C ASP A 217 -26.71 -12.11 3.64
N PRO A 218 -26.84 -13.45 3.55
CA PRO A 218 -25.99 -14.28 2.70
C PRO A 218 -26.33 -14.19 1.20
N VAL A 219 -27.12 -13.22 0.77
CA VAL A 219 -27.58 -13.07 -0.62
C VAL A 219 -26.45 -13.03 -1.64
N ALA A 220 -25.26 -12.53 -1.24
CA ALA A 220 -24.07 -12.53 -2.11
C ALA A 220 -23.72 -13.93 -2.63
N ARG A 221 -23.84 -14.98 -1.81
CA ARG A 221 -23.54 -16.37 -2.21
C ARG A 221 -24.54 -16.91 -3.22
N GLN A 222 -25.77 -16.40 -3.22
CA GLN A 222 -26.81 -16.80 -4.16
C GLN A 222 -26.65 -16.09 -5.51
N ILE A 223 -26.32 -14.81 -5.48
CA ILE A 223 -26.13 -13.97 -6.68
C ILE A 223 -24.81 -14.31 -7.37
N PHE A 224 -23.74 -14.60 -6.59
CA PHE A 224 -22.39 -14.85 -7.10
C PHE A 224 -21.86 -16.21 -6.65
N PRO A 225 -22.49 -17.34 -7.06
CA PRO A 225 -22.12 -18.68 -6.58
C PRO A 225 -20.71 -19.12 -6.98
N ALA A 226 -20.15 -18.51 -8.02
CA ALA A 226 -18.79 -18.78 -8.48
C ALA A 226 -17.71 -18.18 -7.56
N ILE A 227 -18.05 -17.17 -6.75
CA ILE A 227 -17.10 -16.52 -5.85
C ILE A 227 -17.07 -17.28 -4.53
N GLN A 228 -15.92 -17.84 -4.20
CA GLN A 228 -15.65 -18.54 -2.94
C GLN A 228 -14.64 -17.69 -2.13
N PRO A 229 -15.10 -16.82 -1.21
CA PRO A 229 -14.22 -15.94 -0.48
C PRO A 229 -13.19 -16.72 0.34
N SER A 230 -11.96 -16.24 0.34
CA SER A 230 -10.83 -16.80 1.09
C SER A 230 -10.95 -16.56 2.60
N GLY A 231 -10.27 -17.39 3.40
CA GLY A 231 -10.11 -17.18 4.83
C GLY A 231 -9.12 -16.06 5.13
N TYR A 232 -9.17 -15.52 6.36
CA TYR A 232 -8.36 -14.39 6.76
C TYR A 232 -6.85 -14.66 6.67
N ARG A 233 -6.40 -15.87 7.08
CA ARG A 233 -4.98 -16.26 6.97
C ARG A 233 -4.48 -16.19 5.52
N GLN A 234 -5.23 -16.77 4.59
CA GLN A 234 -4.87 -16.74 3.17
C GLN A 234 -4.83 -15.30 2.65
N ALA A 235 -5.81 -14.48 3.00
CA ALA A 235 -5.83 -13.07 2.62
C ALA A 235 -4.60 -12.30 3.13
N VAL A 236 -4.10 -12.60 4.34
CA VAL A 236 -2.87 -12.03 4.90
C VAL A 236 -1.63 -12.51 4.14
N GLU A 237 -1.56 -13.80 3.81
CA GLU A 237 -0.43 -14.39 3.05
C GLU A 237 -0.36 -13.77 1.65
N ASP A 238 -1.48 -13.64 0.96
CA ASP A 238 -1.58 -13.00 -0.36
C ASP A 238 -1.20 -11.53 -0.31
N ALA A 239 -1.70 -10.78 0.68
CA ALA A 239 -1.34 -9.38 0.89
C ALA A 239 0.16 -9.18 1.16
N LEU A 240 0.79 -10.11 1.88
CA LEU A 240 2.23 -10.09 2.14
C LEU A 240 3.06 -10.50 0.91
N ALA A 241 2.56 -11.44 0.10
CA ALA A 241 3.19 -11.83 -1.16
C ALA A 241 3.18 -10.68 -2.17
N ALA A 242 2.09 -9.91 -2.23
CA ALA A 242 1.96 -8.72 -3.07
C ALA A 242 2.89 -7.56 -2.65
N LEU A 243 3.47 -7.58 -1.44
CA LEU A 243 4.49 -6.62 -0.97
C LEU A 243 5.86 -6.77 -1.68
N GLN A 244 5.96 -7.54 -2.73
CA GLN A 244 7.14 -7.52 -3.58
C GLN A 244 7.18 -6.20 -4.37
N ALA A 245 8.39 -5.61 -4.50
CA ALA A 245 8.59 -4.29 -5.09
C ALA A 245 8.01 -4.09 -6.50
N SER A 246 7.60 -5.18 -7.18
CA SER A 246 7.03 -5.19 -8.53
C SER A 246 5.51 -5.28 -8.62
N GLN A 247 4.81 -5.60 -7.51
CA GLN A 247 3.38 -5.93 -7.54
C GLN A 247 2.50 -4.97 -6.72
N VAL A 248 3.10 -3.94 -6.15
CA VAL A 248 2.36 -2.91 -5.40
C VAL A 248 1.66 -1.98 -6.38
N GLU A 249 0.38 -2.23 -6.65
CA GLU A 249 -0.38 -1.51 -7.68
C GLU A 249 -0.88 -0.15 -7.21
N THR A 250 -1.42 -0.04 -6.00
CA THR A 250 -1.94 1.22 -5.46
C THR A 250 -1.84 1.30 -3.94
N ALA A 251 -1.57 2.48 -3.39
CA ALA A 251 -1.60 2.72 -1.95
C ALA A 251 -2.49 3.93 -1.63
N TRP A 252 -3.12 3.92 -0.45
CA TRP A 252 -3.89 5.07 0.05
C TRP A 252 -3.07 6.38 0.07
N SER A 253 -1.74 6.27 0.18
CA SER A 253 -0.81 7.40 0.11
C SER A 253 -0.68 8.00 -1.29
N ASP A 254 -1.06 7.28 -2.36
CA ASP A 254 -0.95 7.78 -3.74
C ASP A 254 -1.93 8.91 -4.01
N ALA A 255 -3.09 8.90 -3.36
CA ALA A 255 -4.06 9.98 -3.42
C ALA A 255 -3.51 11.33 -2.90
N LEU A 256 -2.50 11.31 -2.03
CA LEU A 256 -1.82 12.51 -1.52
C LEU A 256 -0.75 13.04 -2.49
N CYS A 257 -0.10 12.16 -3.24
CA CYS A 257 1.00 12.54 -4.14
C CYS A 257 0.49 13.26 -5.40
N SER A 258 -0.69 12.93 -5.89
CA SER A 258 -1.25 13.53 -7.11
C SER A 258 -1.68 14.99 -6.95
N SER A 259 -1.85 15.48 -5.71
CA SER A 259 -2.33 16.85 -5.41
C SER A 259 -1.25 17.87 -5.05
N GLN A 260 0.02 17.47 -4.87
CA GLN A 260 1.06 18.32 -4.27
C GLN A 260 2.10 18.95 -5.22
N GLY A 261 2.00 18.76 -6.54
CA GLY A 261 2.93 19.40 -7.49
C GLY A 261 4.36 18.85 -7.44
N LYS A 262 5.39 19.65 -7.70
CA LYS A 262 6.78 19.20 -7.82
C LYS A 262 7.31 18.54 -6.56
N LEU A 263 7.66 17.25 -6.66
CA LEU A 263 8.25 16.48 -5.57
C LEU A 263 9.66 17.01 -5.20
N PRO A 264 10.04 17.02 -3.91
CA PRO A 264 11.39 17.37 -3.49
C PRO A 264 12.41 16.35 -4.03
N PRO A 265 13.69 16.76 -4.21
CA PRO A 265 14.73 15.91 -4.83
C PRO A 265 15.06 14.63 -4.04
N VAL A 266 14.63 14.53 -2.81
CA VAL A 266 14.69 13.33 -1.96
C VAL A 266 13.37 13.21 -1.22
N THR A 267 12.65 12.10 -1.43
CA THR A 267 11.42 11.79 -0.71
C THR A 267 11.60 10.52 0.11
N LEU A 268 11.17 10.55 1.36
CA LEU A 268 11.03 9.39 2.22
C LEU A 268 9.55 9.12 2.39
N THR A 269 9.06 8.03 1.82
CA THR A 269 7.66 7.63 1.92
C THR A 269 7.54 6.27 2.58
N ASN A 270 6.39 6.02 3.21
CA ASN A 270 6.08 4.74 3.81
C ASN A 270 4.89 4.18 3.07
N ARG A 271 5.14 3.16 2.27
CA ARG A 271 4.15 2.60 1.35
C ARG A 271 3.98 1.11 1.65
N GLU A 272 2.78 0.71 2.03
CA GLU A 272 2.43 -0.70 2.27
C GLU A 272 3.40 -1.44 3.18
N GLY A 273 3.91 -0.75 4.21
CA GLY A 273 4.91 -1.23 5.14
C GLY A 273 6.33 -1.29 4.60
N MET A 274 6.53 -0.90 3.39
CA MET A 274 7.86 -0.61 2.88
C MET A 274 8.21 0.86 3.12
N ILE A 275 9.43 1.09 3.54
CA ILE A 275 10.03 2.42 3.57
C ILE A 275 10.71 2.61 2.22
N LEU A 276 10.33 3.66 1.50
CA LEU A 276 10.89 4.02 0.21
C LEU A 276 11.66 5.32 0.34
N GLU A 277 12.90 5.30 -0.09
CA GLU A 277 13.74 6.50 -0.21
C GLU A 277 14.05 6.74 -1.68
N THR A 278 13.38 7.73 -2.27
CA THR A 278 13.47 8.04 -3.72
C THR A 278 14.34 9.27 -3.96
N ARG A 279 15.22 9.18 -4.95
CA ARG A 279 16.07 10.27 -5.45
C ARG A 279 15.94 10.36 -6.93
N GLN A 280 15.90 11.59 -7.45
CA GLN A 280 15.80 11.85 -8.88
C GLN A 280 16.86 12.88 -9.32
N ARG A 281 17.44 12.65 -10.51
CA ARG A 281 18.36 13.58 -11.16
C ARG A 281 18.04 13.64 -12.64
N ARG A 282 18.03 14.86 -13.20
CA ARG A 282 18.01 15.06 -14.65
C ARG A 282 19.43 14.90 -15.18
N VAL A 283 19.56 14.17 -16.29
CA VAL A 283 20.85 13.84 -16.91
C VAL A 283 20.75 14.16 -18.39
N SER A 284 21.70 14.98 -18.90
CA SER A 284 21.80 15.29 -20.32
C SER A 284 22.58 14.21 -21.05
N ALA A 285 21.95 13.03 -21.21
CA ALA A 285 22.51 11.87 -21.90
C ALA A 285 21.38 10.95 -22.37
N SER A 286 21.69 10.01 -23.26
CA SER A 286 20.70 9.02 -23.71
C SER A 286 20.38 8.00 -22.62
N PRO A 287 19.17 7.39 -22.61
CA PRO A 287 18.80 6.32 -21.68
C PRO A 287 19.82 5.19 -21.65
N ALA A 288 20.36 4.79 -22.81
CA ALA A 288 21.37 3.72 -22.93
C ALA A 288 22.69 4.09 -22.23
N GLN A 289 23.13 5.35 -22.26
CA GLN A 289 24.33 5.79 -21.54
C GLN A 289 24.13 5.74 -20.03
N VAL A 290 22.99 6.26 -19.54
CA VAL A 290 22.63 6.25 -18.11
C VAL A 290 22.45 4.81 -17.62
N TYR A 291 21.79 3.94 -18.41
CA TYR A 291 21.62 2.52 -18.12
C TYR A 291 22.97 1.83 -17.95
N ARG A 292 23.89 1.99 -18.90
CA ARG A 292 25.25 1.43 -18.81
C ARG A 292 26.00 1.90 -17.57
N ALA A 293 25.81 3.14 -17.16
CA ALA A 293 26.46 3.67 -15.96
C ALA A 293 25.99 2.95 -14.68
N PHE A 294 24.68 2.76 -14.46
CA PHE A 294 24.21 2.09 -13.25
C PHE A 294 24.31 0.56 -13.34
N THR A 295 24.24 -0.05 -14.52
CA THR A 295 24.47 -1.48 -14.65
C THR A 295 25.94 -1.87 -14.50
N SER A 296 26.88 -0.94 -14.56
CA SER A 296 28.30 -1.18 -14.30
C SER A 296 28.70 -1.12 -12.83
N LEU A 297 27.75 -0.88 -11.89
CA LEU A 297 28.02 -0.87 -10.46
C LEU A 297 28.45 -2.25 -9.92
N GLY A 298 29.16 -2.25 -8.79
CA GLY A 298 29.62 -3.46 -8.11
C GLY A 298 30.93 -4.03 -8.64
N GLY A 299 31.38 -5.17 -8.07
CA GLY A 299 32.62 -5.81 -8.43
C GLY A 299 33.83 -4.90 -8.24
N GLN A 300 34.74 -4.85 -9.24
CA GLN A 300 35.96 -4.04 -9.18
C GLN A 300 35.67 -2.53 -9.18
N ARG A 301 34.64 -2.06 -9.87
CA ARG A 301 34.25 -0.64 -9.91
C ARG A 301 33.69 -0.16 -8.55
N GLY A 302 33.14 -1.07 -7.77
CA GLY A 302 32.49 -0.78 -6.49
C GLY A 302 31.20 0.03 -6.63
N TRP A 303 30.81 0.71 -5.57
CA TRP A 303 29.52 1.42 -5.45
C TRP A 303 29.68 2.95 -5.61
N LEU A 304 30.77 3.38 -6.20
CA LEU A 304 31.15 4.75 -6.57
C LEU A 304 31.33 5.72 -5.37
N TYR A 305 30.61 5.53 -4.29
CA TYR A 305 30.65 6.44 -3.15
C TYR A 305 30.76 5.67 -1.84
N MET A 306 31.64 6.13 -0.93
CA MET A 306 31.89 5.56 0.39
C MET A 306 32.09 4.03 0.38
N ASN A 307 32.92 3.52 -0.54
CA ASN A 307 33.19 2.08 -0.67
C ASN A 307 33.68 1.43 0.64
N TRP A 308 34.31 2.20 1.52
CA TRP A 308 34.70 1.73 2.85
C TRP A 308 33.48 1.36 3.72
N ALA A 309 32.39 2.13 3.65
CA ALA A 309 31.17 1.84 4.40
C ALA A 309 30.50 0.54 3.91
N TRP A 310 30.49 0.30 2.62
CA TRP A 310 30.02 -0.96 2.03
C TRP A 310 30.89 -2.16 2.49
N ARG A 311 32.21 -1.97 2.55
CA ARG A 311 33.14 -3.01 3.06
C ARG A 311 32.90 -3.29 4.55
N LEU A 312 32.75 -2.24 5.36
CA LEU A 312 32.44 -2.37 6.79
C LEU A 312 31.12 -3.09 7.01
N ARG A 313 30.08 -2.72 6.24
CA ARG A 313 28.78 -3.38 6.27
C ARG A 313 28.91 -4.86 5.91
N GLY A 314 29.66 -5.19 4.86
CA GLY A 314 29.93 -6.59 4.45
C GLY A 314 30.70 -7.37 5.51
N PHE A 315 31.61 -6.73 6.24
CA PHE A 315 32.31 -7.35 7.36
C PHE A 315 31.36 -7.73 8.51
N PHE A 316 30.48 -6.81 8.94
CA PHE A 316 29.48 -7.09 9.96
C PHE A 316 28.49 -8.17 9.51
N ASP A 317 28.09 -8.14 8.25
CA ASP A 317 27.19 -9.17 7.70
C ASP A 317 27.80 -10.57 7.81
N LYS A 318 29.11 -10.71 7.55
CA LYS A 318 29.82 -11.98 7.75
C LYS A 318 29.86 -12.44 9.20
N LEU A 319 30.08 -11.52 10.14
CA LEU A 319 30.10 -11.87 11.56
C LEU A 319 28.78 -12.50 12.03
N ILE A 320 27.66 -12.08 11.45
CA ILE A 320 26.32 -12.63 11.76
C ILE A 320 25.93 -13.78 10.80
N GLY A 321 26.88 -14.30 10.00
CA GLY A 321 26.68 -15.43 9.09
C GLY A 321 25.92 -15.06 7.80
N GLY A 322 26.01 -13.81 7.35
CA GLY A 322 25.53 -13.35 6.06
C GLY A 322 26.55 -13.53 4.94
N VAL A 323 26.16 -13.13 3.71
CA VAL A 323 26.96 -13.33 2.48
C VAL A 323 28.21 -12.42 2.38
N GLY A 324 28.15 -11.23 2.98
CA GLY A 324 29.20 -10.22 2.86
C GLY A 324 29.46 -9.78 1.40
N LEU A 325 30.58 -9.09 1.16
CA LEU A 325 31.00 -8.62 -0.18
C LEU A 325 31.79 -9.67 -1.00
N ARG A 326 31.61 -10.97 -0.76
CA ARG A 326 32.52 -12.00 -1.35
C ARG A 326 32.19 -12.42 -2.78
N ARG A 327 30.97 -12.17 -3.27
CA ARG A 327 30.51 -12.78 -4.53
C ARG A 327 31.06 -12.08 -5.77
N GLY A 328 31.38 -10.77 -5.64
CA GLY A 328 31.84 -10.01 -6.79
C GLY A 328 30.80 -9.90 -7.89
N ARG A 329 31.27 -9.72 -9.10
CA ARG A 329 30.47 -9.61 -10.33
C ARG A 329 31.02 -10.60 -11.36
N ARG A 330 30.14 -11.36 -12.04
CA ARG A 330 30.52 -12.36 -13.05
C ARG A 330 31.07 -11.70 -14.30
N ASP A 331 30.35 -10.73 -14.85
CA ASP A 331 30.66 -10.04 -16.09
C ASP A 331 30.69 -8.52 -15.89
N PRO A 332 31.74 -7.79 -16.33
CA PRO A 332 31.84 -6.35 -16.13
C PRO A 332 30.82 -5.51 -16.91
N HIS A 333 30.18 -6.07 -17.95
CA HIS A 333 29.32 -5.34 -18.87
C HIS A 333 27.86 -5.80 -18.81
N GLU A 334 27.60 -7.10 -18.58
CA GLU A 334 26.26 -7.66 -18.58
C GLU A 334 25.81 -8.12 -17.19
N LEU A 335 24.51 -7.91 -16.92
CA LEU A 335 23.80 -8.44 -15.77
C LEU A 335 22.62 -9.28 -16.23
N ARG A 336 22.40 -10.41 -15.57
CA ARG A 336 21.25 -11.28 -15.81
C ARG A 336 20.44 -11.46 -14.53
N VAL A 337 19.13 -11.60 -14.68
CA VAL A 337 18.25 -11.93 -13.55
C VAL A 337 18.74 -13.19 -12.86
N GLY A 338 18.79 -13.16 -11.54
CA GLY A 338 19.30 -14.25 -10.71
C GLY A 338 20.81 -14.21 -10.44
N GLU A 339 21.59 -13.33 -11.07
CA GLU A 339 23.04 -13.21 -10.79
C GLU A 339 23.31 -12.51 -9.44
N ALA A 340 24.41 -12.91 -8.81
CA ALA A 340 24.93 -12.23 -7.63
C ALA A 340 25.79 -11.03 -8.04
N LEU A 341 25.53 -9.88 -7.41
CA LEU A 341 26.30 -8.66 -7.54
C LEU A 341 26.71 -8.19 -6.14
N ASP A 342 27.92 -8.54 -5.73
CA ASP A 342 28.40 -8.39 -4.36
C ASP A 342 27.44 -9.06 -3.33
N PHE A 343 26.74 -8.31 -2.49
CA PHE A 343 25.73 -8.81 -1.54
C PHE A 343 24.30 -8.67 -2.07
N TRP A 344 24.15 -8.27 -3.33
CA TRP A 344 22.86 -8.15 -4.00
C TRP A 344 22.58 -9.33 -4.92
N ARG A 345 21.30 -9.58 -5.17
CA ARG A 345 20.82 -10.46 -6.25
C ARG A 345 20.10 -9.61 -7.27
N VAL A 346 20.44 -9.76 -8.53
CA VAL A 346 19.73 -9.11 -9.63
C VAL A 346 18.33 -9.73 -9.71
N GLU A 347 17.30 -8.94 -9.48
CA GLU A 347 15.91 -9.38 -9.47
C GLU A 347 15.19 -9.03 -10.78
N ALA A 348 15.47 -7.84 -11.34
CA ALA A 348 14.93 -7.43 -12.64
C ALA A 348 15.98 -6.62 -13.42
N VAL A 349 16.00 -6.83 -14.72
CA VAL A 349 16.80 -6.05 -15.69
C VAL A 349 15.91 -5.80 -16.89
N GLU A 350 15.69 -4.53 -17.22
CA GLU A 350 15.06 -4.09 -18.46
C GLU A 350 16.07 -3.24 -19.21
N PRO A 351 16.53 -3.66 -20.41
CA PRO A 351 17.52 -2.92 -21.18
C PRO A 351 17.12 -1.46 -21.37
N ASP A 352 18.08 -0.58 -21.20
CA ASP A 352 17.96 0.88 -21.33
C ASP A 352 16.90 1.55 -20.41
N ARG A 353 16.41 0.81 -19.40
CA ARG A 353 15.35 1.31 -18.53
C ARG A 353 15.56 1.04 -17.04
N LEU A 354 15.77 -0.23 -16.62
CA LEU A 354 15.65 -0.60 -15.21
C LEU A 354 16.68 -1.66 -14.77
N LEU A 355 17.19 -1.46 -13.57
CA LEU A 355 17.91 -2.47 -12.79
C LEU A 355 17.33 -2.49 -11.37
N ARG A 356 16.85 -3.67 -10.92
CA ARG A 356 16.45 -3.89 -9.52
C ARG A 356 17.32 -4.97 -8.89
N LEU A 357 17.80 -4.62 -7.72
CA LEU A 357 18.68 -5.46 -6.90
C LEU A 357 18.00 -5.77 -5.56
N ARG A 358 17.97 -7.04 -5.17
CA ARG A 358 17.50 -7.48 -3.86
C ARG A 358 18.70 -7.78 -2.96
N ALA A 359 18.69 -7.27 -1.75
CA ALA A 359 19.74 -7.54 -0.77
C ALA A 359 19.66 -8.98 -0.25
N GLU A 360 20.80 -9.66 -0.21
CA GLU A 360 20.96 -11.01 0.39
C GLU A 360 21.71 -10.96 1.72
N MET A 361 22.12 -9.77 2.14
CA MET A 361 22.69 -9.56 3.47
C MET A 361 21.62 -9.77 4.56
N LYS A 362 22.06 -10.21 5.73
CA LYS A 362 21.16 -10.36 6.89
C LYS A 362 20.75 -9.00 7.44
N VAL A 363 19.49 -8.68 7.21
CA VAL A 363 18.83 -7.49 7.76
C VAL A 363 17.52 -7.91 8.44
N PRO A 364 17.02 -7.18 9.43
CA PRO A 364 15.74 -7.48 10.04
C PRO A 364 14.58 -7.01 9.13
N GLY A 365 14.45 -7.63 7.97
CA GLY A 365 13.51 -7.29 6.91
C GLY A 365 14.01 -7.74 5.54
N GLN A 366 13.52 -7.08 4.50
CA GLN A 366 13.98 -7.23 3.12
C GLN A 366 14.34 -5.86 2.55
N ALA A 367 15.38 -5.78 1.73
CA ALA A 367 15.82 -4.52 1.14
C ALA A 367 16.06 -4.67 -0.36
N TRP A 368 15.74 -3.62 -1.11
CA TRP A 368 16.01 -3.53 -2.55
C TRP A 368 16.62 -2.18 -2.88
N LEU A 369 17.35 -2.16 -3.97
CA LEU A 369 17.86 -0.96 -4.62
C LEU A 369 17.47 -1.00 -6.09
N GLN A 370 16.78 0.01 -6.56
CA GLN A 370 16.35 0.13 -7.95
C GLN A 370 16.94 1.39 -8.57
N PHE A 371 17.38 1.24 -9.82
CA PHE A 371 17.69 2.34 -10.71
C PHE A 371 16.77 2.26 -11.92
N GLN A 372 16.23 3.40 -12.31
CA GLN A 372 15.35 3.52 -13.47
C GLN A 372 15.72 4.79 -14.23
N VAL A 373 15.69 4.72 -15.54
CA VAL A 373 15.87 5.86 -16.41
C VAL A 373 14.68 5.99 -17.34
N ASP A 374 14.08 7.18 -17.33
CA ASP A 374 12.95 7.52 -18.20
C ASP A 374 13.34 8.70 -19.08
N PRO A 375 13.06 8.66 -20.40
CA PRO A 375 13.28 9.80 -21.27
C PRO A 375 12.35 10.96 -20.87
N VAL A 376 12.86 12.18 -20.93
CA VAL A 376 12.09 13.43 -20.75
C VAL A 376 12.30 14.33 -21.96
N GLU A 377 11.59 15.44 -22.00
CA GLU A 377 11.72 16.42 -23.09
C GLU A 377 13.16 16.95 -23.22
N ASP A 378 13.51 17.51 -24.37
CA ASP A 378 14.80 18.16 -24.71
C ASP A 378 16.02 17.18 -24.70
N GLY A 379 15.83 15.90 -25.01
CA GLY A 379 16.93 14.93 -25.10
C GLY A 379 17.60 14.60 -23.77
N GLN A 380 16.95 14.93 -22.67
CA GLN A 380 17.37 14.58 -21.31
C GLN A 380 16.71 13.29 -20.83
N CYS A 381 17.25 12.74 -19.75
CA CYS A 381 16.66 11.61 -19.03
C CYS A 381 16.46 11.95 -17.56
N LEU A 382 15.45 11.34 -16.95
CA LEU A 382 15.25 11.34 -15.51
C LEU A 382 15.81 10.02 -14.94
N LEU A 383 16.93 10.09 -14.22
CA LEU A 383 17.45 8.98 -13.43
C LEU A 383 16.77 8.97 -12.08
N THR A 384 16.08 7.88 -11.79
CA THR A 384 15.43 7.63 -10.49
C THR A 384 16.15 6.50 -9.76
N GLN A 385 16.58 6.76 -8.52
CA GLN A 385 17.11 5.76 -7.60
C GLN A 385 16.13 5.57 -6.45
N VAL A 386 15.72 4.33 -6.19
CA VAL A 386 14.81 4.01 -5.09
C VAL A 386 15.45 2.94 -4.20
N ALA A 387 15.61 3.25 -2.92
CA ALA A 387 15.94 2.26 -1.90
C ALA A 387 14.64 1.84 -1.20
N PHE A 388 14.34 0.55 -1.23
CA PHE A 388 13.16 -0.04 -0.57
C PHE A 388 13.61 -0.85 0.63
N PHE A 389 12.85 -0.77 1.71
CA PHE A 389 13.04 -1.61 2.88
C PHE A 389 11.70 -2.04 3.46
N ALA A 390 11.47 -3.35 3.49
CA ALA A 390 10.34 -3.98 4.17
C ALA A 390 10.79 -4.45 5.56
N PRO A 391 10.58 -3.66 6.63
CA PRO A 391 11.02 -4.02 7.97
C PRO A 391 10.26 -5.24 8.49
N LYS A 392 10.92 -6.08 9.31
CA LYS A 392 10.30 -7.17 10.03
C LYS A 392 10.29 -6.89 11.53
N GLY A 393 9.11 -6.62 12.08
CA GLY A 393 8.91 -6.28 13.48
C GLY A 393 9.61 -4.98 13.90
N LEU A 394 9.60 -4.69 15.20
CA LEU A 394 10.18 -3.48 15.76
C LEU A 394 11.68 -3.33 15.44
N LEU A 395 12.43 -4.43 15.47
CA LEU A 395 13.86 -4.41 15.16
C LEU A 395 14.16 -3.93 13.74
N GLY A 396 13.28 -4.26 12.76
CA GLY A 396 13.40 -3.76 11.39
C GLY A 396 13.27 -2.24 11.31
N TRP A 397 12.33 -1.68 12.04
CA TRP A 397 12.13 -0.24 12.11
C TRP A 397 13.29 0.48 12.80
N LEU A 398 13.72 -0.01 13.95
CA LEU A 398 14.88 0.54 14.67
C LEU A 398 16.15 0.48 13.82
N TYR A 399 16.39 -0.63 13.13
CA TYR A 399 17.52 -0.80 12.22
C TYR A 399 17.52 0.27 11.12
N TRP A 400 16.38 0.48 10.44
CA TRP A 400 16.31 1.47 9.37
C TRP A 400 16.61 2.89 9.88
N TYR A 401 15.90 3.32 10.92
CA TYR A 401 16.08 4.69 11.44
C TYR A 401 17.45 4.93 12.05
N ALA A 402 18.05 3.94 12.70
CA ALA A 402 19.41 4.05 13.23
C ALA A 402 20.46 4.20 12.11
N LEU A 403 20.25 3.54 10.97
CA LEU A 403 21.17 3.61 9.83
C LEU A 403 20.83 4.73 8.84
N TYR A 404 19.65 5.33 8.92
CA TYR A 404 19.22 6.36 7.99
C TYR A 404 20.18 7.56 7.87
N PRO A 405 20.78 8.09 8.96
CA PRO A 405 21.79 9.15 8.87
C PRO A 405 23.00 8.79 8.00
N LEU A 406 23.36 7.50 7.91
CA LEU A 406 24.44 6.98 7.06
C LEU A 406 23.94 6.66 5.64
N HIS A 407 22.73 6.09 5.51
CA HIS A 407 22.14 5.74 4.21
C HIS A 407 21.94 6.98 3.33
N ARG A 408 21.44 8.07 3.91
CA ARG A 408 21.14 9.29 3.17
C ARG A 408 22.34 9.85 2.39
N PRO A 409 23.52 10.11 2.98
CA PRO A 409 24.69 10.56 2.25
C PRO A 409 25.26 9.50 1.28
N ILE A 410 25.23 8.21 1.65
CA ILE A 410 25.74 7.11 0.80
C ILE A 410 24.96 7.07 -0.52
N PHE A 411 23.65 7.01 -0.46
CA PHE A 411 22.82 6.92 -1.66
C PHE A 411 22.76 8.24 -2.44
N SER A 412 22.79 9.40 -1.77
CA SER A 412 22.89 10.69 -2.47
C SER A 412 24.22 10.83 -3.20
N GLY A 413 25.33 10.50 -2.55
CA GLY A 413 26.63 10.52 -3.21
C GLY A 413 26.76 9.50 -4.34
N MET A 414 26.10 8.35 -4.23
CA MET A 414 26.08 7.35 -5.29
C MET A 414 25.39 7.86 -6.56
N ILE A 415 24.18 8.41 -6.46
CA ILE A 415 23.46 8.93 -7.63
C ILE A 415 24.20 10.13 -8.25
N ASP A 416 24.79 11.02 -7.44
CA ASP A 416 25.54 12.16 -7.92
C ASP A 416 26.81 11.73 -8.67
N ARG A 417 27.51 10.70 -8.20
CA ARG A 417 28.68 10.11 -8.89
C ARG A 417 28.28 9.35 -10.16
N LEU A 418 27.10 8.71 -10.17
CA LEU A 418 26.58 8.10 -11.40
C LEU A 418 26.34 9.20 -12.48
N VAL A 419 25.68 10.29 -12.14
CA VAL A 419 25.46 11.41 -13.06
C VAL A 419 26.79 11.98 -13.56
N ALA A 420 27.75 12.20 -12.66
CA ALA A 420 29.06 12.70 -13.04
C ALA A 420 29.82 11.73 -13.99
N SER A 421 29.67 10.42 -13.78
CA SER A 421 30.33 9.42 -14.65
C SER A 421 29.75 9.35 -16.05
N VAL A 422 28.45 9.68 -16.23
CA VAL A 422 27.81 9.76 -17.55
C VAL A 422 28.25 11.01 -18.31
N ALA A 423 28.50 12.12 -17.61
CA ALA A 423 28.96 13.36 -18.22
C ALA A 423 30.43 13.31 -18.70
N GLN A 424 31.23 12.33 -18.24
CA GLN A 424 32.66 12.18 -18.58
C GLN A 424 32.92 11.11 -19.67
N GLY A 425 31.95 10.33 -20.05
CA GLY A 425 32.04 9.28 -21.08
C GLY A 425 31.12 9.54 -22.25
#